data_5a004adf946e88736e4398f1eddf1424
#
_entry.id   5a004adf946e88736e4398f1eddf1424
#
_cell.length_a   1.000
_cell.length_b   1.000
_cell.length_c   1.000
_cell.angle_alpha   90.00
_cell.angle_beta   90.00
_cell.angle_gamma   90.00
#
_symmetry.space_group_name_H-M   'P 1'
#
loop_
_entity.id
_entity.type
_entity.pdbx_description
1 polymer ?
#
loop_
_entity_poly.entity_id
_entity_poly.type
_entity_poly.pdbx_seq_one_letter_code
_entity_poly.pdbx_strand_id
1 'polypeptide(L)'
;WNLSDYKIVDYEGNVLQEAFTDDEDETSGKLITASVSLSCGEYKQMYEFSFLVFPDKLDSGQRLIRDINRQLQKEMEQPGTKELVLPNEIDGKKLNWSKEKSSSVMKVALLEAVVIVLLFLSRKEKERNAIKDRNTKLQLEYPEIVSKMAVLMGSGMTVEQAWNRITARYSDERRKNKAYILPAYEEMLITEREISDGEMGRKAYAGFAERINIPCYQKFVRIILQSIHKGSKGVCEALEKESEEAFDERRLLALRMGEEAGTKMLVPMMLMMVIVIAIVIAPAIIDFKM
;
A
#
# COMPACT_ATOMS: atom_id res chain seq x y z
N TRP A 1 -26.91 6.41 53.37
CA TRP A 1 -28.04 5.65 52.87
C TRP A 1 -27.81 4.17 53.15
N ASN A 2 -28.86 3.43 53.52
CA ASN A 2 -28.83 2.00 53.64
C ASN A 2 -30.13 1.44 53.02
N LEU A 3 -30.01 0.50 52.10
CA LEU A 3 -31.13 -0.14 51.40
C LEU A 3 -31.35 -1.54 51.97
N SER A 4 -32.60 -1.98 52.06
CA SER A 4 -32.94 -3.31 52.54
C SER A 4 -32.45 -4.44 51.61
N ASP A 5 -32.33 -4.17 50.34
CA ASP A 5 -31.85 -5.14 49.35
C ASP A 5 -31.06 -4.51 48.22
N TYR A 6 -29.74 -4.67 48.24
CA TYR A 6 -28.81 -4.20 47.21
C TYR A 6 -28.77 -5.08 45.95
N LYS A 7 -29.49 -6.20 45.94
CA LYS A 7 -29.62 -7.03 44.74
C LYS A 7 -30.67 -6.48 43.78
N ILE A 8 -31.55 -5.58 44.25
CA ILE A 8 -32.61 -4.98 43.42
C ILE A 8 -32.21 -3.60 42.96
N VAL A 9 -31.58 -2.82 43.86
CA VAL A 9 -31.09 -1.46 43.55
C VAL A 9 -29.64 -1.36 44.04
N ASP A 10 -28.75 -0.91 43.14
CA ASP A 10 -27.32 -0.73 43.46
C ASP A 10 -27.07 0.54 44.31
N TYR A 11 -25.80 0.76 44.70
CA TYR A 11 -25.36 1.92 45.46
C TYR A 11 -25.54 3.26 44.74
N GLU A 12 -25.67 3.22 43.42
CA GLU A 12 -25.83 4.40 42.53
C GLU A 12 -27.32 4.72 42.28
N GLY A 13 -28.23 3.80 42.68
CA GLY A 13 -29.66 3.93 42.50
C GLY A 13 -30.18 3.31 41.20
N ASN A 14 -29.36 2.52 40.49
CA ASN A 14 -29.79 1.80 39.29
C ASN A 14 -30.53 0.52 39.68
N VAL A 15 -31.61 0.25 38.95
CA VAL A 15 -32.42 -0.97 39.17
C VAL A 15 -31.78 -2.13 38.42
N LEU A 16 -31.42 -3.20 39.15
CA LEU A 16 -30.86 -4.43 38.60
C LEU A 16 -31.98 -5.32 38.06
N GLN A 17 -32.12 -5.34 36.73
CA GLN A 17 -33.17 -6.08 36.04
C GLN A 17 -33.14 -7.61 36.30
N GLU A 18 -31.96 -8.14 36.58
CA GLU A 18 -31.73 -9.57 36.90
C GLU A 18 -32.41 -10.03 38.20
N ALA A 19 -32.75 -9.10 39.08
CA ALA A 19 -33.42 -9.40 40.36
C ALA A 19 -34.91 -9.71 40.20
N PHE A 20 -35.51 -9.39 39.07
CA PHE A 20 -36.92 -9.62 38.76
C PHE A 20 -37.05 -10.94 37.99
N THR A 21 -37.19 -12.05 38.76
CA THR A 21 -37.18 -13.39 38.17
C THR A 21 -38.55 -13.98 37.89
N ASP A 22 -39.60 -13.48 38.50
CA ASP A 22 -40.95 -14.01 38.39
C ASP A 22 -41.93 -13.01 37.75
N ASP A 23 -42.87 -13.50 36.92
CA ASP A 23 -43.85 -12.67 36.24
C ASP A 23 -44.76 -11.91 37.20
N GLU A 24 -44.93 -12.39 38.42
CA GLU A 24 -45.64 -11.69 39.50
C GLU A 24 -44.89 -10.45 39.98
N ASP A 25 -43.56 -10.47 39.97
CA ASP A 25 -42.72 -9.35 40.35
C ASP A 25 -42.81 -8.17 39.35
N GLU A 26 -43.07 -8.47 38.06
CA GLU A 26 -43.26 -7.44 37.04
C GLU A 26 -44.55 -6.64 37.23
N THR A 27 -45.59 -7.26 37.78
CA THR A 27 -46.92 -6.65 37.96
C THR A 27 -47.09 -5.98 39.33
N SER A 28 -46.54 -6.56 40.39
CA SER A 28 -46.69 -6.10 41.76
C SER A 28 -45.53 -5.21 42.24
N GLY A 29 -44.36 -5.26 41.56
CA GLY A 29 -43.15 -4.59 42.01
C GLY A 29 -42.56 -5.16 43.29
N LYS A 30 -41.29 -4.85 43.58
CA LYS A 30 -40.60 -5.23 44.82
C LYS A 30 -40.53 -4.08 45.78
N LEU A 31 -40.96 -4.30 47.03
CA LEU A 31 -40.92 -3.28 48.09
C LEU A 31 -39.49 -3.19 48.64
N ILE A 32 -38.88 -2.03 48.56
CA ILE A 32 -37.57 -1.74 49.14
C ILE A 32 -37.72 -0.68 50.22
N THR A 33 -37.08 -0.88 51.34
CA THR A 33 -37.02 0.09 52.42
C THR A 33 -35.63 0.74 52.42
N ALA A 34 -35.60 2.07 52.35
CA ALA A 34 -34.38 2.87 52.43
C ALA A 34 -34.36 3.62 53.76
N SER A 35 -33.22 3.55 54.42
CA SER A 35 -32.97 4.36 55.62
C SER A 35 -31.86 5.31 55.39
N VAL A 36 -32.04 6.58 55.84
CA VAL A 36 -31.04 7.62 55.76
C VAL A 36 -30.82 8.23 57.14
N SER A 37 -29.59 8.33 57.57
CA SER A 37 -29.25 9.04 58.79
C SER A 37 -28.65 10.40 58.45
N LEU A 38 -29.32 11.43 58.92
CA LEU A 38 -28.86 12.79 58.80
C LEU A 38 -28.25 13.23 60.15
N SER A 39 -27.02 13.75 60.10
CA SER A 39 -26.33 14.28 61.29
C SER A 39 -25.94 15.72 61.10
N CYS A 40 -26.28 16.57 62.10
CA CYS A 40 -25.87 17.95 62.12
C CYS A 40 -25.39 18.26 63.53
N GLY A 41 -24.07 18.37 63.72
CA GLY A 41 -23.45 18.46 65.03
C GLY A 41 -23.74 17.25 65.93
N GLU A 42 -24.27 17.46 67.11
CA GLU A 42 -24.65 16.39 68.06
C GLU A 42 -26.02 15.78 67.77
N TYR A 43 -26.80 16.34 66.88
CA TYR A 43 -28.13 15.84 66.52
C TYR A 43 -28.03 14.85 65.38
N LYS A 44 -28.59 13.64 65.63
CA LYS A 44 -28.69 12.60 64.64
C LYS A 44 -30.14 12.15 64.53
N GLN A 45 -30.69 12.19 63.31
CA GLN A 45 -32.05 11.78 63.03
C GLN A 45 -32.05 10.74 61.90
N MET A 46 -32.79 9.67 62.05
CA MET A 46 -32.94 8.61 61.08
C MET A 46 -34.33 8.74 60.43
N TYR A 47 -34.33 8.69 59.12
CA TYR A 47 -35.54 8.62 58.28
C TYR A 47 -35.59 7.31 57.60
N GLU A 48 -36.75 6.67 57.60
CA GLU A 48 -37.01 5.39 56.91
C GLU A 48 -38.24 5.59 55.99
N PHE A 49 -38.09 5.15 54.74
CA PHE A 49 -39.19 5.18 53.79
C PHE A 49 -39.12 3.95 52.89
N SER A 50 -40.29 3.48 52.48
CA SER A 50 -40.41 2.30 51.59
C SER A 50 -40.99 2.75 50.24
N PHE A 51 -40.44 2.18 49.17
CA PHE A 51 -40.90 2.43 47.80
C PHE A 51 -40.94 1.13 47.01
N LEU A 52 -41.83 1.09 46.00
CA LEU A 52 -41.94 -0.02 45.08
C LEU A 52 -41.05 0.20 43.88
N VAL A 53 -40.22 -0.76 43.54
CA VAL A 53 -39.38 -0.76 42.37
C VAL A 53 -40.01 -1.70 41.34
N PHE A 54 -40.21 -1.18 40.14
CA PHE A 54 -40.70 -1.95 39.01
C PHE A 54 -39.57 -2.14 38.00
N PRO A 55 -39.48 -3.28 37.33
CA PRO A 55 -38.57 -3.47 36.23
C PRO A 55 -38.95 -2.58 35.05
N ASP A 56 -37.97 -2.26 34.19
CA ASP A 56 -38.22 -1.53 32.94
C ASP A 56 -39.20 -2.34 32.07
N LYS A 57 -40.09 -1.63 31.36
CA LYS A 57 -40.98 -2.25 30.38
C LYS A 57 -40.17 -2.76 29.20
N LEU A 58 -39.79 -4.03 29.25
CA LEU A 58 -39.10 -4.72 28.16
C LEU A 58 -40.01 -4.80 26.92
N ASP A 59 -39.48 -4.48 25.75
CA ASP A 59 -40.13 -4.74 24.49
C ASP A 59 -40.28 -6.27 24.26
N SER A 60 -41.26 -6.67 23.46
CA SER A 60 -41.56 -8.07 23.15
C SER A 60 -40.35 -8.88 22.67
N GLY A 61 -39.39 -8.21 21.97
CA GLY A 61 -38.13 -8.82 21.53
C GLY A 61 -37.14 -9.04 22.66
N GLN A 62 -37.04 -8.09 23.59
CA GLN A 62 -36.15 -8.15 24.74
C GLN A 62 -36.64 -9.22 25.75
N ARG A 63 -37.96 -9.38 25.94
CA ARG A 63 -38.52 -10.45 26.75
C ARG A 63 -38.13 -11.81 26.18
N LEU A 64 -38.30 -12.00 24.88
CA LEU A 64 -37.94 -13.28 24.24
C LEU A 64 -36.46 -13.62 24.43
N ILE A 65 -35.54 -12.64 24.27
CA ILE A 65 -34.10 -12.82 24.46
C ILE A 65 -33.79 -13.20 25.91
N ARG A 66 -34.46 -12.56 26.90
CA ARG A 66 -34.31 -12.87 28.32
C ARG A 66 -34.75 -14.31 28.63
N ASP A 67 -35.88 -14.71 28.07
CA ASP A 67 -36.46 -16.06 28.35
C ASP A 67 -35.60 -17.14 27.67
N ILE A 68 -35.04 -16.87 26.48
CA ILE A 68 -34.05 -17.73 25.85
C ILE A 68 -32.82 -17.90 26.74
N ASN A 69 -32.23 -16.81 27.22
CA ASN A 69 -31.04 -16.84 28.05
C ASN A 69 -31.29 -17.59 29.38
N ARG A 70 -32.47 -17.38 29.99
CA ARG A 70 -32.86 -18.05 31.22
C ARG A 70 -33.01 -19.57 31.04
N GLN A 71 -33.57 -20.00 29.91
CA GLN A 71 -33.71 -21.42 29.60
C GLN A 71 -32.37 -22.09 29.32
N LEU A 72 -31.48 -21.38 28.57
CA LEU A 72 -30.11 -21.83 28.31
C LEU A 72 -29.28 -21.94 29.61
N GLN A 73 -29.40 -20.98 30.54
CA GLN A 73 -28.73 -21.07 31.85
C GLN A 73 -29.21 -22.27 32.70
N LYS A 74 -30.51 -22.54 32.74
CA LYS A 74 -31.04 -23.69 33.43
C LYS A 74 -30.51 -25.02 32.88
N GLU A 75 -30.32 -25.13 31.58
CA GLU A 75 -29.74 -26.34 30.98
C GLU A 75 -28.23 -26.43 31.21
N MET A 76 -27.52 -25.28 31.25
CA MET A 76 -26.07 -25.24 31.54
C MET A 76 -25.75 -25.61 33.02
N GLU A 77 -26.67 -25.37 33.97
CA GLU A 77 -26.50 -25.70 35.39
C GLU A 77 -26.73 -27.18 35.71
N GLN A 78 -27.23 -28.00 34.75
CA GLN A 78 -27.40 -29.43 34.96
C GLN A 78 -26.06 -30.17 34.83
N PRO A 79 -25.53 -30.78 35.90
CA PRO A 79 -24.26 -31.47 35.85
C PRO A 79 -24.39 -32.76 35.01
N GLY A 80 -23.72 -32.79 33.85
CA GLY A 80 -23.61 -34.01 33.03
C GLY A 80 -23.98 -33.86 31.56
N THR A 81 -24.54 -32.76 31.11
CA THR A 81 -24.85 -32.50 29.70
C THR A 81 -23.61 -32.08 28.93
N LYS A 82 -23.15 -32.92 27.99
CA LYS A 82 -22.05 -32.61 27.06
C LYS A 82 -22.51 -31.80 25.85
N GLU A 83 -23.79 -31.68 25.61
CA GLU A 83 -24.38 -31.00 24.45
C GLU A 83 -25.49 -30.08 24.92
N LEU A 84 -25.42 -28.81 24.50
CA LEU A 84 -26.46 -27.82 24.74
C LEU A 84 -27.56 -27.99 23.71
N VAL A 85 -28.76 -28.35 24.15
CA VAL A 85 -29.94 -28.48 23.29
C VAL A 85 -30.63 -27.13 23.18
N LEU A 86 -30.67 -26.56 21.98
CA LEU A 86 -31.34 -25.29 21.74
C LEU A 86 -32.85 -25.48 21.71
N PRO A 87 -33.65 -24.67 22.45
CA PRO A 87 -35.09 -24.78 22.48
C PRO A 87 -35.69 -24.45 21.12
N ASN A 88 -36.60 -25.26 20.63
CA ASN A 88 -37.29 -25.05 19.35
C ASN A 88 -38.50 -24.13 19.46
N GLU A 89 -39.04 -23.94 20.67
CA GLU A 89 -40.24 -23.14 20.94
C GLU A 89 -40.15 -22.52 22.35
N ILE A 90 -40.47 -21.24 22.46
CA ILE A 90 -40.58 -20.50 23.70
C ILE A 90 -41.86 -19.64 23.61
N ASP A 91 -42.72 -19.72 24.62
CA ASP A 91 -44.01 -18.98 24.68
C ASP A 91 -44.91 -19.13 23.44
N GLY A 92 -44.95 -20.34 22.86
CA GLY A 92 -45.76 -20.61 21.68
C GLY A 92 -45.17 -20.02 20.37
N LYS A 93 -43.97 -19.40 20.42
CA LYS A 93 -43.25 -18.90 19.25
C LYS A 93 -42.18 -19.90 18.83
N LYS A 94 -42.25 -20.35 17.59
CA LYS A 94 -41.22 -21.22 17.01
C LYS A 94 -39.93 -20.44 16.76
N LEU A 95 -38.82 -20.92 17.31
CA LEU A 95 -37.49 -20.36 17.12
C LEU A 95 -36.78 -21.07 15.95
N ASN A 96 -36.27 -20.30 15.04
CA ASN A 96 -35.49 -20.82 13.91
C ASN A 96 -34.00 -20.43 14.09
N TRP A 97 -33.23 -21.39 14.58
CA TRP A 97 -31.81 -21.18 14.80
C TRP A 97 -31.05 -21.26 13.47
N SER A 98 -30.44 -20.18 13.06
CA SER A 98 -29.57 -20.16 11.89
C SER A 98 -28.15 -19.77 12.33
N LYS A 99 -27.15 -20.54 11.89
CA LYS A 99 -25.76 -20.14 12.05
C LYS A 99 -25.51 -18.92 11.19
N GLU A 100 -25.18 -17.81 11.81
CA GLU A 100 -24.77 -16.62 11.08
C GLU A 100 -23.53 -16.96 10.25
N LYS A 101 -23.72 -17.06 8.94
CA LYS A 101 -22.63 -17.26 7.99
C LYS A 101 -21.84 -15.96 7.97
N SER A 102 -20.81 -15.89 8.82
CA SER A 102 -19.90 -14.75 8.83
C SER A 102 -19.38 -14.50 7.40
N SER A 103 -19.90 -13.46 6.78
CA SER A 103 -19.42 -13.01 5.47
C SER A 103 -17.99 -12.45 5.55
N SER A 104 -17.39 -12.48 6.72
CA SER A 104 -16.02 -12.05 6.98
C SER A 104 -15.00 -12.83 6.15
N VAL A 105 -15.21 -14.14 5.93
CA VAL A 105 -14.30 -14.97 5.12
C VAL A 105 -14.28 -14.48 3.68
N MET A 106 -15.44 -14.10 3.12
CA MET A 106 -15.51 -13.60 1.75
C MET A 106 -14.87 -12.19 1.62
N LYS A 107 -15.00 -11.35 2.64
CA LYS A 107 -14.35 -10.03 2.69
C LYS A 107 -12.83 -10.15 2.79
N VAL A 108 -12.34 -11.10 3.61
CA VAL A 108 -10.89 -11.38 3.74
C VAL A 108 -10.34 -11.97 2.44
N ALA A 109 -11.02 -12.93 1.81
CA ALA A 109 -10.62 -13.50 0.53
C ALA A 109 -10.57 -12.46 -0.59
N LEU A 110 -11.50 -11.50 -0.62
CA LEU A 110 -11.50 -10.40 -1.58
C LEU A 110 -10.32 -9.46 -1.35
N LEU A 111 -10.00 -9.16 -0.09
CA LEU A 111 -8.85 -8.34 0.27
C LEU A 111 -7.52 -9.02 -0.10
N GLU A 112 -7.39 -10.34 0.15
CA GLU A 112 -6.26 -11.13 -0.31
C GLU A 112 -6.11 -11.11 -1.83
N ALA A 113 -7.19 -11.30 -2.58
CA ALA A 113 -7.18 -11.24 -4.03
C ALA A 113 -6.68 -9.88 -4.55
N VAL A 114 -7.13 -8.77 -3.94
CA VAL A 114 -6.66 -7.41 -4.28
C VAL A 114 -5.16 -7.26 -4.00
N VAL A 115 -4.66 -7.75 -2.87
CA VAL A 115 -3.23 -7.70 -2.53
C VAL A 115 -2.40 -8.50 -3.52
N ILE A 116 -2.84 -9.70 -3.91
CA ILE A 116 -2.15 -10.56 -4.90
C ILE A 116 -2.08 -9.86 -6.26
N VAL A 117 -3.18 -9.24 -6.72
CA VAL A 117 -3.22 -8.48 -7.97
C VAL A 117 -2.26 -7.30 -7.92
N LEU A 118 -2.23 -6.54 -6.83
CA LEU A 118 -1.29 -5.42 -6.64
C LEU A 118 0.17 -5.87 -6.66
N LEU A 119 0.49 -6.99 -6.03
CA LEU A 119 1.84 -7.56 -6.04
C LEU A 119 2.25 -8.04 -7.44
N PHE A 120 1.32 -8.61 -8.20
CA PHE A 120 1.59 -9.05 -9.57
C PHE A 120 1.82 -7.85 -10.52
N LEU A 121 1.03 -6.80 -10.39
CA LEU A 121 1.20 -5.56 -11.16
C LEU A 121 2.54 -4.87 -10.83
N SER A 122 2.92 -4.82 -9.57
CA SER A 122 4.17 -4.18 -9.13
C SER A 122 5.44 -4.90 -9.63
N ARG A 123 5.39 -6.23 -9.83
CA ARG A 123 6.51 -6.99 -10.42
C ARG A 123 6.74 -6.62 -11.88
N LYS A 124 5.65 -6.54 -12.66
CA LYS A 124 5.72 -6.20 -14.09
C LYS A 124 6.20 -4.75 -14.32
N GLU A 125 5.89 -3.85 -13.39
CA GLU A 125 6.40 -2.47 -13.42
C GLU A 125 7.90 -2.39 -13.13
N LYS A 126 8.43 -3.21 -12.23
CA LYS A 126 9.88 -3.22 -11.92
C LYS A 126 10.73 -3.56 -13.14
N GLU A 127 10.34 -4.55 -13.92
CA GLU A 127 11.07 -4.93 -15.15
C GLU A 127 11.00 -3.82 -16.20
N ARG A 128 9.83 -3.24 -16.39
CA ARG A 128 9.66 -2.09 -17.32
C ARG A 128 10.47 -0.88 -16.89
N ASN A 129 10.49 -0.59 -15.59
CA ASN A 129 11.26 0.52 -15.04
C ASN A 129 12.77 0.27 -15.16
N ALA A 130 13.25 -0.95 -14.96
CA ALA A 130 14.66 -1.29 -15.17
C ALA A 130 15.11 -1.07 -16.62
N ILE A 131 14.29 -1.46 -17.60
CA ILE A 131 14.56 -1.20 -19.03
C ILE A 131 14.51 0.30 -19.33
N LYS A 132 13.51 1.01 -18.80
CA LYS A 132 13.37 2.46 -18.96
C LYS A 132 14.58 3.20 -18.37
N ASP A 133 15.02 2.82 -17.17
CA ASP A 133 16.18 3.40 -16.49
C ASP A 133 17.47 3.14 -17.27
N ARG A 134 17.66 1.91 -17.79
CA ARG A 134 18.79 1.59 -18.67
C ARG A 134 18.78 2.50 -19.92
N ASN A 135 17.65 2.60 -20.59
CA ASN A 135 17.51 3.42 -21.80
C ASN A 135 17.74 4.90 -21.52
N THR A 136 17.23 5.39 -20.39
CA THR A 136 17.47 6.79 -19.96
C THR A 136 18.95 7.05 -19.71
N LYS A 137 19.66 6.14 -19.02
CA LYS A 137 21.11 6.24 -18.81
C LYS A 137 21.85 6.27 -20.14
N LEU A 138 21.53 5.36 -21.05
CA LEU A 138 22.11 5.32 -22.38
C LEU A 138 21.91 6.66 -23.12
N GLN A 139 20.72 7.25 -23.10
CA GLN A 139 20.45 8.54 -23.72
C GLN A 139 21.22 9.70 -23.08
N LEU A 140 21.43 9.64 -21.75
CA LEU A 140 22.22 10.65 -21.03
C LEU A 140 23.73 10.53 -21.29
N GLU A 141 24.25 9.32 -21.59
CA GLU A 141 25.65 9.05 -21.90
C GLU A 141 25.99 9.39 -23.36
N TYR A 142 25.00 9.32 -24.25
CA TYR A 142 25.15 9.46 -25.69
C TYR A 142 25.90 10.75 -26.14
N PRO A 143 25.51 11.98 -25.71
CA PRO A 143 26.14 13.20 -26.14
C PRO A 143 27.64 13.24 -25.82
N GLU A 144 28.02 12.71 -24.67
CA GLU A 144 29.41 12.68 -24.25
C GLU A 144 30.27 11.76 -25.14
N ILE A 145 29.72 10.59 -25.51
CA ILE A 145 30.39 9.64 -26.39
C ILE A 145 30.60 10.24 -27.77
N VAL A 146 29.54 10.84 -28.35
CA VAL A 146 29.61 11.46 -29.70
C VAL A 146 30.56 12.62 -29.68
N SER A 147 30.52 13.50 -28.68
CA SER A 147 31.43 14.64 -28.54
C SER A 147 32.89 14.20 -28.41
N LYS A 148 33.19 13.20 -27.59
CA LYS A 148 34.54 12.63 -27.49
C LYS A 148 35.03 12.05 -28.81
N MET A 149 34.15 11.31 -29.52
CA MET A 149 34.48 10.79 -30.85
C MET A 149 34.77 11.92 -31.84
N ALA A 150 33.93 12.98 -31.89
CA ALA A 150 34.12 14.13 -32.78
C ALA A 150 35.48 14.80 -32.53
N VAL A 151 35.82 15.10 -31.28
CA VAL A 151 37.08 15.75 -30.91
C VAL A 151 38.30 14.88 -31.26
N LEU A 152 38.25 13.57 -30.93
CA LEU A 152 39.39 12.68 -31.23
C LEU A 152 39.57 12.45 -32.72
N MET A 153 38.50 12.26 -33.47
CA MET A 153 38.55 12.15 -34.93
C MET A 153 38.94 13.49 -35.62
N GLY A 154 38.46 14.63 -35.08
CA GLY A 154 38.87 15.96 -35.52
C GLY A 154 40.38 16.22 -35.30
N SER A 155 40.99 15.58 -34.29
CA SER A 155 42.45 15.63 -34.11
C SER A 155 43.25 14.69 -35.05
N GLY A 156 42.57 13.99 -35.96
CA GLY A 156 43.18 13.11 -36.95
C GLY A 156 43.24 11.63 -36.56
N MET A 157 42.64 11.21 -35.44
CA MET A 157 42.57 9.80 -35.07
C MET A 157 41.58 9.04 -35.98
N THR A 158 41.92 7.77 -36.24
CA THR A 158 40.96 6.85 -36.85
C THR A 158 39.82 6.50 -35.91
N VAL A 159 38.69 5.99 -36.41
CA VAL A 159 37.56 5.51 -35.60
C VAL A 159 38.03 4.54 -34.52
N GLU A 160 38.83 3.57 -34.90
CA GLU A 160 39.32 2.53 -33.97
C GLU A 160 40.22 3.15 -32.88
N GLN A 161 41.15 4.05 -33.24
CA GLN A 161 42.00 4.73 -32.26
C GLN A 161 41.19 5.59 -31.29
N ALA A 162 40.20 6.33 -31.78
CA ALA A 162 39.33 7.14 -30.97
C ALA A 162 38.47 6.28 -30.02
N TRP A 163 37.93 5.18 -30.54
CA TRP A 163 37.16 4.22 -29.77
C TRP A 163 37.99 3.63 -28.63
N ASN A 164 39.16 3.07 -28.92
CA ASN A 164 40.06 2.49 -27.94
C ASN A 164 40.54 3.53 -26.91
N ARG A 165 40.70 4.79 -27.29
CA ARG A 165 41.04 5.87 -26.36
C ARG A 165 39.95 6.14 -25.36
N ILE A 166 38.70 6.13 -25.81
CA ILE A 166 37.52 6.34 -24.96
C ILE A 166 37.31 5.17 -23.98
N THR A 167 37.38 3.93 -24.47
CA THR A 167 37.20 2.71 -23.68
C THR A 167 38.31 2.51 -22.68
N ALA A 168 39.58 2.78 -23.05
CA ALA A 168 40.72 2.71 -22.14
C ALA A 168 40.54 3.65 -20.92
N ARG A 169 40.17 4.92 -21.21
CA ARG A 169 39.89 5.90 -20.14
C ARG A 169 38.79 5.45 -19.21
N TYR A 170 37.68 4.96 -19.77
CA TYR A 170 36.57 4.42 -18.96
C TYR A 170 37.01 3.21 -18.12
N SER A 171 37.79 2.31 -18.68
CA SER A 171 38.32 1.14 -17.96
C SER A 171 39.20 1.54 -16.78
N ASP A 172 40.00 2.59 -16.90
CA ASP A 172 40.82 3.11 -15.82
C ASP A 172 39.99 3.76 -14.70
N GLU A 173 38.96 4.52 -15.05
CA GLU A 173 38.01 5.11 -14.10
C GLU A 173 37.21 4.02 -13.37
N ARG A 174 36.77 2.99 -14.07
CA ARG A 174 36.08 1.84 -13.48
C ARG A 174 36.93 1.02 -12.52
N ARG A 175 38.25 0.88 -12.81
CA ARG A 175 39.20 0.23 -11.88
C ARG A 175 39.31 0.97 -10.54
N LYS A 176 39.26 2.30 -10.57
CA LYS A 176 39.32 3.15 -9.37
C LYS A 176 38.01 3.10 -8.59
N ASN A 177 36.89 3.04 -9.28
CA ASN A 177 35.55 3.00 -8.68
C ASN A 177 34.70 1.90 -9.33
N LYS A 178 34.61 0.74 -8.69
CA LYS A 178 33.85 -0.41 -9.16
C LYS A 178 32.33 -0.15 -9.32
N ALA A 179 31.79 0.85 -8.61
CA ALA A 179 30.38 1.24 -8.71
C ALA A 179 30.09 2.13 -9.92
N TYR A 180 31.13 2.62 -10.60
CA TYR A 180 31.00 3.48 -11.79
C TYR A 180 30.76 2.64 -13.03
N ILE A 181 29.48 2.29 -13.27
CA ILE A 181 29.05 1.48 -14.40
C ILE A 181 28.17 2.35 -15.32
N LEU A 182 28.68 2.57 -16.52
CA LEU A 182 28.00 3.30 -17.59
C LEU A 182 27.62 2.31 -18.70
N PRO A 183 26.31 2.05 -18.93
CA PRO A 183 25.86 1.00 -19.83
C PRO A 183 26.40 1.12 -21.27
N ALA A 184 26.47 2.34 -21.82
CA ALA A 184 27.00 2.53 -23.18
C ALA A 184 28.48 2.21 -23.29
N TYR A 185 29.29 2.60 -22.28
CA TYR A 185 30.72 2.33 -22.27
C TYR A 185 31.03 0.83 -22.05
N GLU A 186 30.17 0.10 -21.30
CA GLU A 186 30.29 -1.35 -21.19
C GLU A 186 30.08 -2.02 -22.55
N GLU A 187 29.10 -1.59 -23.33
CA GLU A 187 28.88 -2.09 -24.69
C GLU A 187 30.03 -1.71 -25.62
N MET A 188 30.63 -0.53 -25.42
CA MET A 188 31.82 -0.11 -26.15
C MET A 188 33.02 -1.02 -25.85
N LEU A 189 33.24 -1.45 -24.60
CA LEU A 189 34.28 -2.39 -24.19
C LEU A 189 34.07 -3.76 -24.84
N ILE A 190 32.83 -4.22 -24.93
CA ILE A 190 32.52 -5.49 -25.60
C ILE A 190 32.90 -5.40 -27.07
N THR A 191 32.54 -4.30 -27.75
CA THR A 191 32.88 -4.06 -29.15
C THR A 191 34.38 -3.96 -29.40
N GLU A 192 35.14 -3.31 -28.51
CA GLU A 192 36.60 -3.27 -28.58
C GLU A 192 37.20 -4.68 -28.50
N ARG A 193 36.68 -5.50 -27.60
CA ARG A 193 37.13 -6.91 -27.43
C ARG A 193 36.82 -7.71 -28.70
N GLU A 194 35.62 -7.59 -29.25
CA GLU A 194 35.24 -8.25 -30.50
C GLU A 194 36.22 -7.93 -31.65
N ILE A 195 36.61 -6.64 -31.76
CA ILE A 195 37.59 -6.21 -32.75
C ILE A 195 38.99 -6.78 -32.46
N SER A 196 39.39 -6.79 -31.18
CA SER A 196 40.69 -7.34 -30.76
C SER A 196 40.77 -8.85 -30.98
N ASP A 197 39.64 -9.55 -30.88
CA ASP A 197 39.52 -10.98 -31.15
C ASP A 197 39.45 -11.32 -32.65
N GLY A 198 39.56 -10.31 -33.52
CA GLY A 198 39.64 -10.46 -34.99
C GLY A 198 38.33 -10.31 -35.74
N GLU A 199 37.25 -9.87 -35.09
CA GLU A 199 36.00 -9.56 -35.79
C GLU A 199 36.18 -8.35 -36.67
N MET A 200 35.52 -8.35 -37.82
CA MET A 200 35.55 -7.19 -38.73
C MET A 200 34.94 -5.97 -38.05
N GLY A 201 35.67 -4.83 -38.01
CA GLY A 201 35.21 -3.62 -37.32
C GLY A 201 33.79 -3.18 -37.71
N ARG A 202 33.44 -3.30 -39.01
CA ARG A 202 32.07 -3.03 -39.48
C ARG A 202 31.02 -3.88 -38.74
N LYS A 203 31.26 -5.16 -38.57
CA LYS A 203 30.34 -6.09 -37.93
C LYS A 203 30.26 -5.82 -36.44
N ALA A 204 31.39 -5.57 -35.78
CA ALA A 204 31.48 -5.21 -34.38
C ALA A 204 30.71 -3.92 -34.05
N TYR A 205 30.89 -2.85 -34.83
CA TYR A 205 30.13 -1.59 -34.64
C TYR A 205 28.64 -1.76 -34.91
N ALA A 206 28.25 -2.55 -35.94
CA ALA A 206 26.83 -2.85 -36.16
C ALA A 206 26.23 -3.62 -34.98
N GLY A 207 26.95 -4.62 -34.44
CA GLY A 207 26.55 -5.37 -33.26
C GLY A 207 26.38 -4.48 -32.02
N PHE A 208 27.23 -3.47 -31.83
CA PHE A 208 27.07 -2.45 -30.80
C PHE A 208 25.72 -1.72 -30.93
N ALA A 209 25.37 -1.26 -32.12
CA ALA A 209 24.09 -0.57 -32.35
C ALA A 209 22.88 -1.47 -32.09
N GLU A 210 22.98 -2.77 -32.44
CA GLU A 210 21.93 -3.76 -32.19
C GLU A 210 21.75 -4.07 -30.71
N ARG A 211 22.84 -4.23 -29.96
CA ARG A 211 22.81 -4.52 -28.51
C ARG A 211 22.22 -3.37 -27.71
N ILE A 212 22.55 -2.13 -28.08
CA ILE A 212 21.97 -0.94 -27.43
C ILE A 212 20.52 -0.72 -27.85
N ASN A 213 20.20 -0.93 -29.12
CA ASN A 213 18.87 -0.82 -29.72
C ASN A 213 18.14 0.51 -29.44
N ILE A 214 18.88 1.64 -29.53
CA ILE A 214 18.35 3.00 -29.40
C ILE A 214 18.66 3.77 -30.68
N PRO A 215 17.68 4.53 -31.25
CA PRO A 215 17.83 5.17 -32.54
C PRO A 215 19.05 6.11 -32.68
N CYS A 216 19.40 6.87 -31.63
CA CYS A 216 20.56 7.76 -31.67
C CYS A 216 21.88 6.99 -31.83
N TYR A 217 22.06 5.85 -31.16
CA TYR A 217 23.25 5.02 -31.34
C TYR A 217 23.30 4.34 -32.71
N GLN A 218 22.16 3.99 -33.27
CA GLN A 218 22.09 3.50 -34.66
C GLN A 218 22.52 4.59 -35.69
N LYS A 219 22.12 5.88 -35.46
CA LYS A 219 22.54 7.03 -36.25
C LYS A 219 24.04 7.24 -36.10
N PHE A 220 24.57 7.22 -34.92
CA PHE A 220 25.98 7.32 -34.60
C PHE A 220 26.83 6.27 -35.35
N VAL A 221 26.44 5.00 -35.25
CA VAL A 221 27.14 3.90 -35.90
C VAL A 221 27.11 4.05 -37.43
N ARG A 222 25.99 4.52 -38.00
CA ARG A 222 25.94 4.81 -39.45
C ARG A 222 26.96 5.88 -39.87
N ILE A 223 27.11 6.93 -39.06
CA ILE A 223 28.13 7.99 -39.31
C ILE A 223 29.54 7.37 -39.25
N ILE A 224 29.83 6.53 -38.25
CA ILE A 224 31.13 5.86 -38.12
C ILE A 224 31.39 4.92 -39.30
N LEU A 225 30.43 4.11 -39.70
CA LEU A 225 30.58 3.19 -40.84
C LEU A 225 30.80 3.92 -42.16
N GLN A 226 30.21 5.12 -42.32
CA GLN A 226 30.45 5.97 -43.47
C GLN A 226 31.91 6.44 -43.52
N SER A 227 32.52 6.75 -42.36
CA SER A 227 33.93 7.10 -42.25
C SER A 227 34.86 6.01 -42.77
N ILE A 228 34.58 4.77 -42.44
CA ILE A 228 35.37 3.61 -42.88
C ILE A 228 35.33 3.43 -44.38
N HIS A 229 34.25 3.88 -45.06
CA HIS A 229 34.08 3.76 -46.51
C HIS A 229 34.58 4.94 -47.33
N LYS A 230 34.34 6.18 -46.84
CA LYS A 230 34.55 7.40 -47.62
C LYS A 230 35.71 8.25 -47.09
N GLY A 231 36.40 7.81 -46.03
CA GLY A 231 37.42 8.62 -45.36
C GLY A 231 36.83 9.58 -44.31
N SER A 232 37.71 10.24 -43.55
CA SER A 232 37.35 11.09 -42.42
C SER A 232 36.74 12.45 -42.81
N LYS A 233 36.89 12.86 -44.08
CA LYS A 233 36.43 14.19 -44.54
C LYS A 233 34.89 14.23 -44.55
N GLY A 234 34.30 15.13 -43.77
CA GLY A 234 32.86 15.28 -43.62
C GLY A 234 32.25 14.46 -42.46
N VAL A 235 32.96 13.46 -41.92
CA VAL A 235 32.46 12.67 -40.75
C VAL A 235 32.63 13.47 -39.48
N CYS A 236 33.71 14.21 -39.33
CA CYS A 236 33.92 15.09 -38.16
C CYS A 236 32.79 16.12 -38.06
N GLU A 237 32.46 16.78 -39.15
CA GLU A 237 31.37 17.76 -39.22
C GLU A 237 30.01 17.10 -38.89
N ALA A 238 29.78 15.88 -39.41
CA ALA A 238 28.55 15.12 -39.07
C ALA A 238 28.50 14.71 -37.59
N LEU A 239 29.64 14.35 -36.98
CA LEU A 239 29.70 14.02 -35.54
C LEU A 239 29.56 15.27 -34.66
N GLU A 240 30.14 16.42 -35.07
CA GLU A 240 29.96 17.70 -34.36
C GLU A 240 28.50 18.10 -34.34
N LYS A 241 27.85 18.10 -35.49
CA LYS A 241 26.41 18.37 -35.58
C LYS A 241 25.57 17.40 -34.76
N GLU A 242 25.88 16.10 -34.83
CA GLU A 242 25.20 15.07 -34.00
C GLU A 242 25.41 15.30 -32.50
N SER A 243 26.60 15.76 -32.12
CA SER A 243 26.91 16.11 -30.73
C SER A 243 26.05 17.28 -30.25
N GLU A 244 25.92 18.34 -31.02
CA GLU A 244 25.08 19.50 -30.70
C GLU A 244 23.61 19.09 -30.54
N GLU A 245 23.07 18.36 -31.52
CA GLU A 245 21.69 17.82 -31.45
C GLU A 245 21.48 16.95 -30.21
N ALA A 246 22.46 16.12 -29.90
CA ALA A 246 22.39 15.21 -28.73
C ALA A 246 22.42 15.94 -27.37
N PHE A 247 23.19 17.04 -27.26
CA PHE A 247 23.17 17.87 -26.05
C PHE A 247 21.83 18.59 -25.86
N ASP A 248 21.19 19.05 -26.92
CA ASP A 248 19.87 19.65 -26.86
C ASP A 248 18.81 18.62 -26.45
N GLU A 249 18.85 17.41 -27.02
CA GLU A 249 17.98 16.30 -26.60
C GLU A 249 18.19 15.91 -25.12
N ARG A 250 19.45 15.86 -24.66
CA ARG A 250 19.76 15.61 -23.24
C ARG A 250 19.15 16.67 -22.33
N ARG A 251 19.23 17.96 -22.74
CA ARG A 251 18.61 19.06 -21.98
C ARG A 251 17.08 18.88 -21.86
N LEU A 252 16.43 18.58 -23.00
CA LEU A 252 14.99 18.32 -23.03
C LEU A 252 14.60 17.10 -22.18
N LEU A 253 15.40 16.03 -22.22
CA LEU A 253 15.20 14.85 -21.42
C LEU A 253 15.30 15.17 -19.91
N ALA A 254 16.31 15.96 -19.51
CA ALA A 254 16.48 16.38 -18.13
C ALA A 254 15.29 17.22 -17.63
N LEU A 255 14.76 18.13 -18.45
CA LEU A 255 13.56 18.90 -18.13
C LEU A 255 12.34 17.99 -17.94
N ARG A 256 12.11 17.05 -18.86
CA ARG A 256 11.01 16.07 -18.74
C ARG A 256 11.12 15.22 -17.47
N MET A 257 12.32 14.77 -17.13
CA MET A 257 12.55 14.02 -15.89
C MET A 257 12.21 14.84 -14.63
N GLY A 258 12.52 16.14 -14.66
CA GLY A 258 12.15 17.09 -13.59
C GLY A 258 10.62 17.25 -13.46
N GLU A 259 9.91 17.38 -14.57
CA GLU A 259 8.45 17.48 -14.62
C GLU A 259 7.77 16.17 -14.14
N GLU A 260 8.29 15.01 -14.59
CA GLU A 260 7.80 13.70 -14.13
C GLU A 260 7.98 13.52 -12.61
N ALA A 261 9.09 14.00 -12.04
CA ALA A 261 9.32 13.94 -10.61
C ALA A 261 8.31 14.78 -9.83
N GLY A 262 7.99 15.98 -10.31
CA GLY A 262 6.95 16.84 -9.72
C GLY A 262 5.57 16.19 -9.75
N THR A 263 5.19 15.59 -10.87
CA THR A 263 3.89 14.91 -11.04
C THR A 263 3.77 13.66 -10.13
N LYS A 264 4.85 12.92 -9.96
CA LYS A 264 4.85 11.74 -9.07
C LYS A 264 4.61 12.10 -7.60
N MET A 265 4.97 13.30 -7.16
CA MET A 265 4.68 13.78 -5.81
C MET A 265 3.19 14.09 -5.57
N LEU A 266 2.38 14.27 -6.62
CA LEU A 266 0.94 14.48 -6.48
C LEU A 266 0.21 13.20 -6.04
N VAL A 267 0.71 12.02 -6.39
CA VAL A 267 0.08 10.72 -6.05
C VAL A 267 -0.08 10.52 -4.54
N PRO A 268 0.96 10.67 -3.70
CA PRO A 268 0.78 10.55 -2.24
C PRO A 268 -0.12 11.65 -1.68
N MET A 269 -0.12 12.87 -2.24
CA MET A 269 -1.05 13.92 -1.81
C MET A 269 -2.50 13.58 -2.12
N MET A 270 -2.80 13.04 -3.31
CA MET A 270 -4.16 12.56 -3.65
C MET A 270 -4.60 11.42 -2.73
N LEU A 271 -3.69 10.49 -2.40
CA LEU A 271 -4.00 9.37 -1.51
C LEU A 271 -4.34 9.86 -0.09
N MET A 272 -3.60 10.83 0.44
CA MET A 272 -3.90 11.48 1.71
C MET A 272 -5.25 12.18 1.69
N MET A 273 -5.58 12.87 0.60
CA MET A 273 -6.89 13.53 0.45
C MET A 273 -8.04 12.51 0.46
N VAL A 274 -7.88 11.37 -0.22
CA VAL A 274 -8.89 10.29 -0.21
C VAL A 274 -9.10 9.72 1.19
N ILE A 275 -8.01 9.52 1.96
CA ILE A 275 -8.09 9.04 3.35
C ILE A 275 -8.84 10.04 4.23
N VAL A 276 -8.55 11.34 4.11
CA VAL A 276 -9.25 12.39 4.89
C VAL A 276 -10.74 12.42 4.53
N ILE A 277 -11.07 12.35 3.24
CA ILE A 277 -12.47 12.30 2.80
C ILE A 277 -13.17 11.06 3.36
N ALA A 278 -12.52 9.89 3.34
CA ALA A 278 -13.08 8.66 3.88
C ALA A 278 -13.37 8.76 5.38
N ILE A 279 -12.46 9.37 6.15
CA ILE A 279 -12.64 9.58 7.61
C ILE A 279 -13.82 10.53 7.89
N VAL A 280 -14.00 11.57 7.09
CA VAL A 280 -15.09 12.55 7.27
C VAL A 280 -16.45 11.95 6.86
N ILE A 281 -16.50 11.17 5.81
CA ILE A 281 -17.74 10.59 5.29
C ILE A 281 -18.18 9.35 6.08
N ALA A 282 -17.25 8.58 6.66
CA ALA A 282 -17.57 7.35 7.39
C ALA A 282 -18.62 7.54 8.50
N PRO A 283 -18.52 8.53 9.42
CA PRO A 283 -19.55 8.75 10.44
C PRO A 283 -20.90 9.16 9.83
N ALA A 284 -20.90 10.00 8.79
CA ALA A 284 -22.14 10.41 8.13
C ALA A 284 -22.92 9.25 7.51
N ILE A 285 -22.22 8.23 6.98
CA ILE A 285 -22.86 7.02 6.43
C ILE A 285 -23.40 6.12 7.56
N ILE A 286 -22.72 6.09 8.70
CA ILE A 286 -23.13 5.26 9.85
C ILE A 286 -24.40 5.86 10.48
N ASP A 287 -24.46 7.18 10.67
CA ASP A 287 -25.63 7.87 11.22
C ASP A 287 -26.87 7.80 10.31
N PHE A 288 -26.67 7.71 8.99
CA PHE A 288 -27.79 7.58 8.03
C PHE A 288 -28.39 6.15 7.98
N LYS A 289 -27.74 5.17 8.62
CA LYS A 289 -28.17 3.76 8.61
C LYS A 289 -28.83 3.33 9.93
N MET A 290 -28.90 4.25 10.89
CA MET A 290 -29.67 4.11 12.13
C MET A 290 -31.03 4.74 12.00
#